data_e1768e038f268d72268b7c341377d3b0
#
_entry.id   e1768e038f268d72268b7c341377d3b0
#
_cell.length_a   1.000
_cell.length_b   1.000
_cell.length_c   1.000
_cell.angle_alpha   90.00
_cell.angle_beta   90.00
_cell.angle_gamma   90.00
#
_symmetry.space_group_name_H-M   'P 1'
#
loop_
_entity.id
_entity.type
_entity.pdbx_description
1 polymer ?
#
loop_
_entity_poly.entity_id
_entity_poly.type
_entity_poly.pdbx_seq_one_letter_code
_entity_poly.pdbx_strand_id
1 'polypeptide(L)'
;MKIVVLDSYCVRPGDLDWTGLYDLADVVEEYPRTGYELLADHLRDADFAVSNKCRIDDAVLDACPRLRWVGLTATGTDSLDLEACRRHGVAVANVPGYSTNSVAQHAFALLLEVANGTAARAASLRDGYWQSGVP
;
A
#
# COMPACT_ATOMS: atom_id res chain seq x y z
N MET A 1 23.38 -6.03 -5.62
CA MET A 1 22.05 -6.23 -4.94
C MET A 1 21.00 -5.53 -5.78
N LYS A 2 19.89 -6.24 -6.08
CA LYS A 2 18.79 -5.67 -6.87
C LYS A 2 17.51 -5.61 -6.02
N ILE A 3 16.89 -4.43 -5.96
CA ILE A 3 15.59 -4.20 -5.35
C ILE A 3 14.55 -3.99 -6.45
N VAL A 4 13.39 -4.60 -6.32
CA VAL A 4 12.25 -4.40 -7.22
C VAL A 4 11.05 -3.88 -6.44
N VAL A 5 10.49 -2.75 -6.87
CA VAL A 5 9.26 -2.16 -6.33
C VAL A 5 8.12 -2.47 -7.29
N LEU A 6 7.14 -3.27 -6.85
CA LEU A 6 6.14 -3.90 -7.73
C LEU A 6 4.89 -3.05 -8.00
N ASP A 7 4.53 -2.15 -7.10
CA ASP A 7 3.28 -1.38 -7.13
C ASP A 7 3.44 0.00 -6.49
N SER A 8 4.47 0.72 -6.94
CA SER A 8 4.87 2.02 -6.40
C SER A 8 3.76 3.08 -6.44
N TYR A 9 2.80 2.95 -7.36
CA TYR A 9 1.63 3.84 -7.45
C TYR A 9 0.84 3.92 -6.13
N CYS A 10 0.85 2.84 -5.32
CA CYS A 10 0.13 2.80 -4.05
C CYS A 10 0.73 3.73 -2.98
N VAL A 11 2.03 4.05 -3.08
CA VAL A 11 2.79 4.73 -2.03
C VAL A 11 3.67 5.87 -2.54
N ARG A 12 3.54 6.25 -3.82
CA ARG A 12 4.33 7.33 -4.43
C ARG A 12 3.45 8.46 -4.99
N PRO A 13 2.75 9.20 -4.12
CA PRO A 13 1.96 10.35 -4.57
C PRO A 13 2.81 11.57 -4.97
N GLY A 14 4.15 11.45 -4.97
CA GLY A 14 5.09 12.52 -5.34
C GLY A 14 5.64 13.33 -4.18
N ASP A 15 5.26 13.02 -2.95
CA ASP A 15 5.66 13.71 -1.72
C ASP A 15 6.65 12.92 -0.85
N LEU A 16 6.98 11.68 -1.24
CA LEU A 16 7.93 10.84 -0.50
C LEU A 16 9.32 10.88 -1.13
N ASP A 17 10.33 11.00 -0.29
CA ASP A 17 11.73 10.87 -0.67
C ASP A 17 12.13 9.38 -0.71
N TRP A 18 12.48 8.90 -1.90
CA TRP A 18 12.92 7.53 -2.14
C TRP A 18 14.43 7.39 -2.24
N THR A 19 15.18 8.48 -2.07
CA THR A 19 16.65 8.49 -2.18
C THR A 19 17.29 7.41 -1.32
N GLY A 20 16.82 7.25 -0.08
CA GLY A 20 17.32 6.22 0.83
C GLY A 20 17.13 4.78 0.32
N LEU A 21 16.10 4.51 -0.50
CA LEU A 21 15.93 3.20 -1.13
C LEU A 21 16.91 3.00 -2.28
N TYR A 22 17.10 4.02 -3.11
CA TYR A 22 18.04 3.96 -4.23
C TYR A 22 19.50 3.81 -3.78
N ASP A 23 19.83 4.40 -2.64
CA ASP A 23 21.21 4.31 -2.07
C ASP A 23 21.54 2.92 -1.49
N LEU A 24 20.52 2.08 -1.25
CA LEU A 24 20.70 0.74 -0.65
C LEU A 24 21.12 -0.34 -1.65
N ALA A 25 20.94 -0.13 -2.96
CA ALA A 25 21.12 -1.17 -3.96
C ALA A 25 21.86 -0.68 -5.21
N ASP A 26 22.56 -1.61 -5.88
CA ASP A 26 23.21 -1.34 -7.16
C ASP A 26 22.19 -1.07 -8.27
N VAL A 27 21.01 -1.71 -8.18
CA VAL A 27 19.91 -1.57 -9.13
C VAL A 27 18.60 -1.52 -8.37
N VAL A 28 17.78 -0.51 -8.66
CA VAL A 28 16.39 -0.42 -8.22
C VAL A 28 15.50 -0.33 -9.46
N GLU A 29 14.64 -1.32 -9.64
CA GLU A 29 13.61 -1.30 -10.68
C GLU A 29 12.25 -0.98 -10.03
N GLU A 30 11.50 -0.11 -10.67
CA GLU A 30 10.22 0.35 -10.15
C GLU A 30 9.12 0.17 -11.20
N TYR A 31 8.06 -0.51 -10.77
CA TYR A 31 6.85 -0.70 -11.57
C TYR A 31 5.67 -0.01 -10.89
N PRO A 32 4.97 0.92 -11.56
CA PRO A 32 3.80 1.57 -10.99
C PRO A 32 2.71 0.57 -10.59
N ARG A 33 2.54 -0.47 -11.40
CA ARG A 33 1.62 -1.61 -11.17
C ARG A 33 2.18 -2.87 -11.80
N THR A 34 2.00 -4.00 -11.11
CA THR A 34 2.40 -5.31 -11.60
C THR A 34 1.21 -6.27 -11.52
N GLY A 35 0.78 -6.81 -12.66
CA GLY A 35 -0.19 -7.91 -12.71
C GLY A 35 0.44 -9.22 -12.23
N TYR A 36 -0.39 -10.15 -11.75
CA TYR A 36 0.08 -11.43 -11.22
C TYR A 36 0.95 -12.21 -12.22
N GLU A 37 0.58 -12.17 -13.49
CA GLU A 37 1.26 -12.85 -14.60
C GLU A 37 2.68 -12.31 -14.89
N LEU A 38 2.98 -11.10 -14.44
CA LEU A 38 4.28 -10.45 -14.63
C LEU A 38 5.19 -10.54 -13.41
N LEU A 39 4.68 -11.00 -12.26
CA LEU A 39 5.43 -11.02 -11.00
C LEU A 39 6.71 -11.83 -11.10
N ALA A 40 6.63 -13.04 -11.65
CA ALA A 40 7.78 -13.91 -11.81
C ALA A 40 8.84 -13.30 -12.73
N ASP A 41 8.43 -12.62 -13.79
CA ASP A 41 9.35 -11.96 -14.71
C ASP A 41 10.04 -10.76 -14.07
N HIS A 42 9.27 -9.91 -13.37
CA HIS A 42 9.82 -8.73 -12.69
C HIS A 42 10.75 -9.11 -11.53
N LEU A 43 10.46 -10.21 -10.81
CA LEU A 43 11.23 -10.65 -9.65
C LEU A 43 12.35 -11.65 -9.95
N ARG A 44 12.47 -12.15 -11.20
CA ARG A 44 13.35 -13.27 -11.60
C ARG A 44 14.77 -13.21 -11.05
N ASP A 45 15.36 -12.03 -11.04
CA ASP A 45 16.72 -11.76 -10.59
C ASP A 45 16.81 -10.79 -9.41
N ALA A 46 15.67 -10.49 -8.79
CA ALA A 46 15.59 -9.64 -7.62
C ALA A 46 16.16 -10.34 -6.38
N ASP A 47 16.91 -9.59 -5.59
CA ASP A 47 17.30 -10.02 -4.24
C ASP A 47 16.25 -9.63 -3.20
N PHE A 48 15.62 -8.45 -3.38
CA PHE A 48 14.59 -7.90 -2.50
C PHE A 48 13.41 -7.35 -3.30
N ALA A 49 12.21 -7.48 -2.74
CA ALA A 49 10.99 -6.91 -3.28
C ALA A 49 10.33 -5.95 -2.29
N VAL A 50 9.75 -4.87 -2.81
CA VAL A 50 8.86 -3.97 -2.08
C VAL A 50 7.51 -4.02 -2.76
N SER A 51 6.45 -4.27 -2.00
CA SER A 51 5.09 -4.39 -2.53
C SER A 51 4.04 -3.79 -1.58
N ASN A 52 2.88 -3.50 -2.11
CA ASN A 52 1.71 -3.13 -1.32
C ASN A 52 0.59 -4.17 -1.46
N LYS A 53 0.23 -4.54 -2.69
CA LYS A 53 -0.94 -5.37 -3.01
C LYS A 53 -0.64 -6.56 -3.92
N CYS A 54 0.57 -6.70 -4.43
CA CYS A 54 0.91 -7.82 -5.30
C CYS A 54 0.86 -9.14 -4.52
N ARG A 55 0.19 -10.13 -5.10
CA ARG A 55 0.09 -11.46 -4.50
C ARG A 55 1.36 -12.24 -4.76
N ILE A 56 2.10 -12.56 -3.71
CA ILE A 56 3.30 -13.41 -3.77
C ILE A 56 2.98 -14.73 -3.07
N ASP A 57 2.84 -15.77 -3.85
CA ASP A 57 2.55 -17.12 -3.40
C ASP A 57 3.70 -18.09 -3.78
N ASP A 58 3.49 -19.37 -3.49
CA ASP A 58 4.48 -20.43 -3.70
C ASP A 58 4.98 -20.48 -5.16
N ALA A 59 4.06 -20.33 -6.13
CA ALA A 59 4.42 -20.36 -7.55
C ALA A 59 5.33 -19.19 -7.98
N VAL A 60 5.09 -18.00 -7.44
CA VAL A 60 5.96 -16.84 -7.66
C VAL A 60 7.32 -17.06 -7.02
N LEU A 61 7.35 -17.60 -5.81
CA LEU A 61 8.59 -17.85 -5.07
C LEU A 61 9.44 -18.93 -5.72
N ASP A 62 8.83 -20.01 -6.24
CA ASP A 62 9.51 -21.06 -7.01
C ASP A 62 10.24 -20.48 -8.24
N ALA A 63 9.62 -19.51 -8.91
CA ALA A 63 10.19 -18.87 -10.08
C ALA A 63 11.30 -17.84 -9.74
N CYS A 64 11.41 -17.42 -8.46
CA CYS A 64 12.30 -16.35 -8.02
C CYS A 64 13.31 -16.80 -6.95
N PRO A 65 14.21 -17.74 -7.24
CA PRO A 65 15.09 -18.39 -6.23
C PRO A 65 16.12 -17.44 -5.59
N ARG A 66 16.32 -16.25 -6.14
CA ARG A 66 17.22 -15.25 -5.57
C ARG A 66 16.54 -14.34 -4.55
N LEU A 67 15.21 -14.33 -4.50
CA LEU A 67 14.44 -13.47 -3.62
C LEU A 67 14.65 -13.90 -2.16
N ARG A 68 15.11 -12.99 -1.32
CA ARG A 68 15.45 -13.23 0.08
C ARG A 68 14.62 -12.42 1.06
N TRP A 69 13.96 -11.36 0.59
CA TRP A 69 13.17 -10.50 1.44
C TRP A 69 12.05 -9.81 0.66
N VAL A 70 10.90 -9.69 1.32
CA VAL A 70 9.74 -8.93 0.83
C VAL A 70 9.30 -7.94 1.90
N GLY A 71 9.32 -6.65 1.58
CA GLY A 71 8.78 -5.57 2.38
C GLY A 71 7.41 -5.15 1.91
N LEU A 72 6.43 -5.14 2.81
CA LEU A 72 5.11 -4.61 2.53
C LEU A 72 5.00 -3.16 2.99
N THR A 73 4.63 -2.25 2.10
CA THR A 73 4.29 -0.87 2.42
C THR A 73 2.85 -0.75 2.95
N ALA A 74 2.44 -1.73 3.75
CA ALA A 74 1.10 -1.89 4.30
C ALA A 74 1.15 -2.53 5.68
N THR A 75 0.06 -2.45 6.44
CA THR A 75 -0.08 -3.16 7.72
C THR A 75 -0.46 -4.63 7.50
N GLY A 76 -1.42 -4.90 6.59
CA GLY A 76 -1.89 -6.26 6.29
C GLY A 76 -0.87 -7.06 5.49
N THR A 77 -0.84 -8.37 5.72
CA THR A 77 0.05 -9.32 5.03
C THR A 77 -0.72 -10.29 4.13
N ASP A 78 -1.99 -10.05 3.90
CA ASP A 78 -2.91 -10.97 3.19
C ASP A 78 -2.51 -11.23 1.73
N SER A 79 -1.68 -10.37 1.15
CA SER A 79 -1.14 -10.53 -0.20
C SER A 79 0.02 -11.53 -0.28
N LEU A 80 0.56 -11.98 0.86
CA LEU A 80 1.67 -12.92 0.91
C LEU A 80 1.24 -14.26 1.46
N ASP A 81 1.71 -15.34 0.84
CA ASP A 81 1.72 -16.67 1.47
C ASP A 81 2.92 -16.76 2.43
N LEU A 82 2.68 -16.45 3.72
CA LEU A 82 3.73 -16.42 4.74
C LEU A 82 4.37 -17.79 4.97
N GLU A 83 3.60 -18.88 4.80
CA GLU A 83 4.13 -20.25 4.93
C GLU A 83 5.03 -20.59 3.74
N ALA A 84 4.65 -20.17 2.54
CA ALA A 84 5.51 -20.31 1.36
C ALA A 84 6.80 -19.48 1.55
N CYS A 85 6.69 -18.20 1.97
CA CYS A 85 7.86 -17.38 2.26
C CYS A 85 8.82 -18.08 3.23
N ARG A 86 8.28 -18.68 4.31
CA ARG A 86 9.09 -19.40 5.28
C ARG A 86 9.77 -20.64 4.67
N ARG A 87 9.08 -21.41 3.83
CA ARG A 87 9.66 -22.60 3.14
C ARG A 87 10.80 -22.20 2.21
N HIS A 88 10.64 -21.10 1.50
CA HIS A 88 11.65 -20.56 0.56
C HIS A 88 12.77 -19.75 1.23
N GLY A 89 12.70 -19.56 2.56
CA GLY A 89 13.70 -18.78 3.30
C GLY A 89 13.62 -17.27 3.03
N VAL A 90 12.46 -16.79 2.59
CA VAL A 90 12.23 -15.37 2.30
C VAL A 90 11.73 -14.69 3.58
N ALA A 91 12.49 -13.70 4.05
CA ALA A 91 12.07 -12.87 5.19
C ALA A 91 10.98 -11.89 4.76
N VAL A 92 10.04 -11.60 5.66
CA VAL A 92 8.93 -10.68 5.41
C VAL A 92 8.93 -9.59 6.47
N ALA A 93 8.72 -8.33 6.03
CA ALA A 93 8.46 -7.19 6.91
C ALA A 93 7.23 -6.42 6.44
N ASN A 94 6.52 -5.81 7.37
CA ASN A 94 5.39 -4.92 7.11
C ASN A 94 5.52 -3.63 7.91
N VAL A 95 4.57 -2.69 7.76
CA VAL A 95 4.53 -1.42 8.53
C VAL A 95 3.30 -1.43 9.44
N PRO A 96 3.40 -2.00 10.66
CA PRO A 96 2.26 -2.08 11.56
C PRO A 96 1.89 -0.71 12.14
N GLY A 97 0.59 -0.44 12.29
CA GLY A 97 0.05 0.67 13.07
C GLY A 97 0.18 2.07 12.48
N TYR A 98 0.78 2.27 11.32
CA TYR A 98 1.01 3.61 10.76
C TYR A 98 -0.28 4.39 10.48
N SER A 99 -1.36 3.71 10.16
CA SER A 99 -2.64 4.32 9.80
C SER A 99 -3.72 4.27 10.89
N THR A 100 -3.42 3.72 12.06
CA THR A 100 -4.41 3.47 13.13
C THR A 100 -5.19 4.74 13.49
N ASN A 101 -4.50 5.84 13.76
CA ASN A 101 -5.14 7.10 14.13
C ASN A 101 -5.95 7.68 12.97
N SER A 102 -5.43 7.65 11.75
CA SER A 102 -6.09 8.18 10.56
C SER A 102 -7.36 7.40 10.23
N VAL A 103 -7.31 6.07 10.31
CA VAL A 103 -8.47 5.20 10.09
C VAL A 103 -9.54 5.43 11.15
N ALA A 104 -9.15 5.47 12.43
CA ALA A 104 -10.08 5.75 13.53
C ALA A 104 -10.74 7.13 13.36
N GLN A 105 -9.96 8.17 13.10
CA GLN A 105 -10.47 9.52 12.87
C GLN A 105 -11.44 9.56 11.69
N HIS A 106 -11.13 8.89 10.59
CA HIS A 106 -12.01 8.86 9.43
C HIS A 106 -13.32 8.11 9.70
N ALA A 107 -13.26 6.98 10.43
CA ALA A 107 -14.46 6.26 10.85
C ALA A 107 -15.39 7.14 11.71
N PHE A 108 -14.85 7.89 12.66
CA PHE A 108 -15.63 8.85 13.47
C PHE A 108 -16.13 10.02 12.61
N ALA A 109 -15.38 10.52 11.66
CA ALA A 109 -15.82 11.58 10.76
C ALA A 109 -17.05 11.14 9.95
N LEU A 110 -17.03 9.92 9.39
CA LEU A 110 -18.16 9.34 8.68
C LEU A 110 -19.37 9.14 9.59
N LEU A 111 -19.16 8.61 10.80
CA LEU A 111 -20.24 8.44 11.79
C LEU A 111 -20.91 9.78 12.12
N LEU A 112 -20.11 10.81 12.40
CA LEU A 112 -20.62 12.14 12.73
C LEU A 112 -21.32 12.80 11.53
N GLU A 113 -20.84 12.58 10.31
CA GLU A 113 -21.53 13.06 9.11
C GLU A 113 -22.91 12.42 8.96
N VAL A 114 -23.01 11.11 9.14
CA VAL A 114 -24.31 10.40 9.09
C VAL A 114 -25.24 10.89 10.20
N ALA A 115 -24.71 11.09 11.41
CA ALA A 115 -25.52 11.51 12.56
C ALA A 115 -25.98 12.97 12.47
N ASN A 116 -25.16 13.87 11.93
CA ASN A 116 -25.43 15.30 11.97
C ASN A 116 -25.77 15.91 10.61
N GLY A 117 -25.46 15.26 9.48
CA GLY A 117 -25.71 15.76 8.13
C GLY A 117 -25.03 17.10 7.84
N THR A 118 -23.79 17.26 8.28
CA THR A 118 -23.07 18.54 8.21
C THR A 118 -22.90 19.05 6.78
N ALA A 119 -22.64 18.16 5.81
CA ALA A 119 -22.53 18.53 4.40
C ALA A 119 -23.85 19.07 3.83
N ALA A 120 -24.98 18.42 4.15
CA ALA A 120 -26.30 18.87 3.73
C ALA A 120 -26.67 20.23 4.34
N ARG A 121 -26.37 20.42 5.64
CA ARG A 121 -26.59 21.70 6.31
C ARG A 121 -25.69 22.81 5.72
N ALA A 122 -24.45 22.52 5.44
CA ALA A 122 -23.52 23.49 4.81
C ALA A 122 -23.98 23.87 3.39
N ALA A 123 -24.57 22.94 2.63
CA ALA A 123 -25.16 23.22 1.32
C ALA A 123 -26.38 24.16 1.47
N SER A 124 -27.33 23.85 2.37
CA SER A 124 -28.51 24.69 2.59
C SER A 124 -28.18 26.10 3.06
N LEU A 125 -27.11 26.27 3.85
CA LEU A 125 -26.63 27.59 4.23
C LEU A 125 -26.13 28.39 3.02
N ARG A 126 -25.40 27.77 2.11
CA ARG A 126 -24.94 28.43 0.87
C ARG A 126 -26.09 28.83 -0.04
N ASP A 127 -27.16 28.07 -0.03
CA ASP A 127 -28.37 28.36 -0.80
C ASP A 127 -29.28 29.40 -0.12
N GLY A 128 -28.84 30.02 0.97
CA GLY A 128 -29.56 31.07 1.68
C GLY A 128 -30.70 30.58 2.59
N TYR A 129 -30.76 29.29 2.85
CA TYR A 129 -31.87 28.70 3.65
C TYR A 129 -31.96 29.28 5.06
N TRP A 130 -30.83 29.56 5.68
CA TRP A 130 -30.78 30.18 7.01
C TRP A 130 -31.39 31.59 7.03
N GLN A 131 -31.18 32.39 5.98
CA GLN A 131 -31.71 33.75 5.87
C GLN A 131 -33.19 33.76 5.53
N SER A 132 -33.74 32.67 4.99
CA SER A 132 -35.16 32.56 4.64
C SER A 132 -36.08 32.41 5.85
N GLY A 133 -35.52 32.18 7.05
CA GLY A 133 -36.29 32.01 8.30
C GLY A 133 -37.15 30.72 8.33
N VAL A 134 -36.87 29.76 7.45
CA VAL A 134 -37.54 28.45 7.49
C VAL A 134 -36.75 27.56 8.44
N PRO A 135 -37.38 26.96 9.47
CA PRO A 135 -36.73 26.10 10.46
C PRO A 135 -36.23 24.76 9.88
#